data_1a2138cc6a5006d10ebce069b5c7c1e6
#
_entry.id   1a2138cc6a5006d10ebce069b5c7c1e6
#
_cell.length_a   1.000
_cell.length_b   1.000
_cell.length_c   1.000
_cell.angle_alpha   90.00
_cell.angle_beta   90.00
_cell.angle_gamma   90.00
#
_symmetry.space_group_name_H-M   'P 1'
#
loop_
_entity.id
_entity.type
_entity.pdbx_description
1 polymer ?
#
loop_
_entity_poly.entity_id
_entity_poly.type
_entity_poly.pdbx_seq_one_letter_code
_entity_poly.pdbx_strand_id
1 'polypeptide(L)'
;METTAANAIAENQIALSPWRLFGRRLRRRRIAMIGGAVLVVLYLVAIFAGFISPYDYQRLDRDRFFHPPIWPKLEGFHLVVPHYEQLAGDFVYREVPGDTKPLHFFVHGDKYKLFGFIPCSLHLFGSDDDHPVYLLGTDQFGRDIFSRMLYGSQISHLF
;
A
#
# COMPACT_ATOMS: atom_id res chain seq x y z
N MET A 1 52.49 6.84 -39.44
CA MET A 1 52.47 6.86 -37.97
C MET A 1 51.26 7.61 -37.38
N GLU A 2 50.57 8.45 -38.14
CA GLU A 2 49.39 9.22 -37.65
C GLU A 2 48.10 8.40 -37.55
N THR A 3 47.92 7.35 -38.35
CA THR A 3 46.71 6.52 -38.38
C THR A 3 46.53 5.66 -37.09
N THR A 4 47.62 5.31 -36.42
CA THR A 4 47.59 4.49 -35.21
C THR A 4 47.11 5.28 -33.97
N ALA A 5 47.49 6.58 -33.93
CA ALA A 5 47.07 7.47 -32.82
C ALA A 5 45.59 7.84 -32.92
N ALA A 6 45.05 8.02 -34.12
CA ALA A 6 43.64 8.30 -34.35
C ALA A 6 42.74 7.13 -33.98
N ASN A 7 43.18 5.88 -34.28
CA ASN A 7 42.44 4.67 -33.85
C ASN A 7 42.47 4.45 -32.34
N ALA A 8 43.56 4.74 -31.65
CA ALA A 8 43.67 4.63 -30.21
C ALA A 8 42.77 5.65 -29.47
N ILE A 9 42.54 6.83 -30.06
CA ILE A 9 41.61 7.85 -29.52
C ILE A 9 40.14 7.44 -29.74
N ALA A 10 39.84 6.76 -30.84
CA ALA A 10 38.49 6.24 -31.12
C ALA A 10 38.11 5.03 -30.24
N GLU A 11 39.07 4.18 -29.91
CA GLU A 11 38.84 3.02 -29.04
C GLU A 11 38.69 3.42 -27.57
N ASN A 12 39.20 4.57 -27.18
CA ASN A 12 39.09 5.04 -25.79
C ASN A 12 37.86 5.92 -25.53
N GLN A 13 36.97 6.04 -26.47
CA GLN A 13 35.60 6.46 -26.22
C GLN A 13 34.88 5.27 -25.63
N ILE A 14 35.12 5.03 -24.32
CA ILE A 14 34.32 4.12 -23.50
C ILE A 14 32.87 4.49 -23.78
N ALA A 15 32.21 3.71 -24.63
CA ALA A 15 30.80 3.85 -24.93
C ALA A 15 30.06 3.76 -23.60
N LEU A 16 29.78 4.91 -23.00
CA LEU A 16 29.03 4.98 -21.76
C LEU A 16 27.75 4.20 -22.02
N SER A 17 27.57 3.11 -21.29
CA SER A 17 26.38 2.26 -21.39
C SER A 17 25.14 3.15 -21.54
N PRO A 18 24.24 2.90 -22.51
CA PRO A 18 23.03 3.67 -22.74
C PRO A 18 22.27 3.96 -21.45
N TRP A 19 22.32 3.04 -20.50
CA TRP A 19 21.71 3.16 -19.17
C TRP A 19 22.36 4.24 -18.30
N ARG A 20 23.68 4.43 -18.39
CA ARG A 20 24.38 5.50 -17.65
C ARG A 20 24.06 6.89 -18.24
N LEU A 21 23.93 7.00 -19.56
CA LEU A 21 23.52 8.24 -20.22
C LEU A 21 22.06 8.58 -19.90
N PHE A 22 21.18 7.57 -19.91
CA PHE A 22 19.78 7.71 -19.53
C PHE A 22 19.65 8.18 -18.07
N GLY A 23 20.33 7.51 -17.13
CA GLY A 23 20.31 7.89 -15.71
C GLY A 23 20.83 9.31 -15.47
N ARG A 24 21.90 9.73 -16.19
CA ARG A 24 22.45 11.09 -16.07
C ARG A 24 21.49 12.15 -16.63
N ARG A 25 20.79 11.87 -17.72
CA ARG A 25 19.77 12.75 -18.29
C ARG A 25 18.52 12.83 -17.42
N LEU A 26 18.09 11.70 -16.84
CA LEU A 26 16.96 11.62 -15.93
C LEU A 26 17.20 12.46 -14.67
N ARG A 27 18.40 12.34 -14.05
CA ARG A 27 18.79 13.12 -12.87
C ARG A 27 18.79 14.62 -13.07
N ARG A 28 18.99 15.09 -14.29
CA ARG A 28 18.98 16.53 -14.62
C ARG A 28 17.57 17.13 -14.71
N ARG A 29 16.53 16.30 -14.86
CA ARG A 29 15.13 16.75 -14.94
C ARG A 29 14.39 16.39 -13.65
N ARG A 30 14.18 17.37 -12.79
CA ARG A 30 13.50 17.17 -11.48
C ARG A 30 12.12 16.54 -11.61
N ILE A 31 11.33 16.95 -12.63
CA ILE A 31 10.00 16.39 -12.90
C ILE A 31 10.07 14.90 -13.22
N ALA A 32 11.03 14.48 -14.04
CA ALA A 32 11.22 13.07 -14.40
C ALA A 32 11.68 12.23 -13.19
N MET A 33 12.49 12.81 -12.29
CA MET A 33 12.89 12.17 -11.04
C MET A 33 11.69 11.98 -10.10
N ILE A 34 10.85 13.00 -9.94
CA ILE A 34 9.64 12.93 -9.12
C ILE A 34 8.69 11.87 -9.70
N GLY A 35 8.42 11.91 -11.01
CA GLY A 35 7.56 10.91 -11.66
C GLY A 35 8.10 9.48 -11.51
N GLY A 36 9.41 9.29 -11.68
CA GLY A 36 10.05 7.99 -11.44
C GLY A 36 9.96 7.54 -9.99
N ALA A 37 10.14 8.43 -9.03
CA ALA A 37 10.00 8.11 -7.61
C ALA A 37 8.56 7.72 -7.26
N VAL A 38 7.55 8.45 -7.75
CA VAL A 38 6.13 8.12 -7.56
C VAL A 38 5.84 6.73 -8.14
N LEU A 39 6.33 6.43 -9.34
CA LEU A 39 6.12 5.13 -9.98
C LEU A 39 6.74 4.00 -9.15
N VAL A 40 7.97 4.17 -8.66
CA VAL A 40 8.61 3.19 -7.76
C VAL A 40 7.79 2.98 -6.49
N VAL A 41 7.29 4.04 -5.86
CA VAL A 41 6.45 3.93 -4.66
C VAL A 41 5.17 3.15 -4.97
N LEU A 42 4.49 3.45 -6.09
CA LEU A 42 3.28 2.72 -6.48
C LEU A 42 3.55 1.23 -6.71
N TYR A 43 4.67 0.88 -7.37
CA TYR A 43 5.06 -0.52 -7.52
C TYR A 43 5.36 -1.21 -6.19
N LEU A 44 6.05 -0.52 -5.27
CA LEU A 44 6.31 -1.07 -3.94
C LEU A 44 5.00 -1.30 -3.17
N VAL A 45 4.08 -0.34 -3.21
CA VAL A 45 2.75 -0.48 -2.59
C VAL A 45 1.99 -1.67 -3.19
N ALA A 46 2.00 -1.84 -4.51
CA ALA A 46 1.36 -2.97 -5.17
C ALA A 46 2.01 -4.32 -4.78
N ILE A 47 3.34 -4.39 -4.75
CA ILE A 47 4.07 -5.60 -4.37
C ILE A 47 3.75 -6.00 -2.91
N PHE A 48 3.72 -5.03 -2.01
CA PHE A 48 3.45 -5.24 -0.59
C PHE A 48 1.97 -5.08 -0.21
N ALA A 49 1.05 -5.11 -1.18
CA ALA A 49 -0.37 -4.88 -0.94
C ALA A 49 -0.94 -5.79 0.16
N GLY A 50 -0.63 -7.08 0.17
CA GLY A 50 -1.09 -8.01 1.20
C GLY A 50 -0.52 -7.72 2.59
N PHE A 51 0.70 -7.17 2.67
CA PHE A 51 1.30 -6.76 3.94
C PHE A 51 0.70 -5.46 4.47
N ILE A 52 0.46 -4.48 3.59
CA ILE A 52 -0.09 -3.17 3.94
C ILE A 52 -1.60 -3.26 4.25
N SER A 53 -2.30 -4.16 3.57
CA SER A 53 -3.73 -4.41 3.77
C SER A 53 -3.99 -5.06 5.12
N PRO A 54 -4.89 -4.55 5.96
CA PRO A 54 -5.25 -5.19 7.22
C PRO A 54 -6.07 -6.47 7.04
N TYR A 55 -6.79 -6.60 5.91
CA TYR A 55 -7.70 -7.72 5.65
C TYR A 55 -7.53 -8.30 4.25
N ASP A 56 -7.99 -9.54 4.06
CA ASP A 56 -8.15 -10.12 2.72
C ASP A 56 -9.22 -9.34 1.93
N TYR A 57 -8.96 -9.05 0.67
CA TYR A 57 -9.87 -8.29 -0.21
C TYR A 57 -11.21 -9.01 -0.47
N GLN A 58 -11.28 -10.32 -0.21
CA GLN A 58 -12.50 -11.14 -0.34
C GLN A 58 -13.26 -11.26 0.96
N ARG A 59 -12.69 -10.82 2.09
CA ARG A 59 -13.36 -10.87 3.39
C ARG A 59 -14.66 -10.06 3.33
N LEU A 60 -15.76 -10.70 3.69
CA LEU A 60 -17.11 -10.12 3.77
C LEU A 60 -17.47 -9.96 5.24
N ASP A 61 -17.72 -8.74 5.66
CA ASP A 61 -18.28 -8.45 6.98
C ASP A 61 -19.76 -8.12 6.81
N ARG A 62 -20.61 -9.11 7.08
CA ARG A 62 -22.05 -9.00 6.86
C ARG A 62 -22.79 -8.08 7.84
N ASP A 63 -22.12 -7.68 8.88
CA ASP A 63 -22.68 -6.82 9.92
C ASP A 63 -22.24 -5.35 9.77
N ARG A 64 -21.38 -5.07 8.77
CA ARG A 64 -20.76 -3.74 8.59
C ARG A 64 -20.82 -3.23 7.15
N PHE A 65 -22.05 -3.20 6.59
CA PHE A 65 -22.32 -2.62 5.27
C PHE A 65 -22.20 -1.09 5.32
N PHE A 66 -21.57 -0.47 4.32
CA PHE A 66 -21.41 0.98 4.23
C PHE A 66 -20.82 1.63 5.49
N HIS A 67 -19.93 0.90 6.16
CA HIS A 67 -19.28 1.43 7.34
C HIS A 67 -18.46 2.68 6.98
N PRO A 68 -18.54 3.78 7.76
CA PRO A 68 -17.78 4.99 7.49
C PRO A 68 -16.27 4.76 7.65
N PRO A 69 -15.44 5.62 7.05
CA PRO A 69 -14.00 5.59 7.28
C PRO A 69 -13.65 5.75 8.75
N ILE A 70 -12.77 4.87 9.23
CA ILE A 70 -12.25 4.93 10.60
C ILE A 70 -10.82 5.44 10.56
N TRP A 71 -10.59 6.59 11.17
CA TRP A 71 -9.25 7.13 11.34
C TRP A 71 -8.76 6.85 12.74
N PRO A 72 -7.59 6.17 12.90
CA PRO A 72 -7.01 5.99 14.21
C PRO A 72 -6.77 7.34 14.89
N LYS A 73 -7.14 7.43 16.16
CA LYS A 73 -6.94 8.62 17.00
C LYS A 73 -5.72 8.42 17.89
N LEU A 74 -5.03 9.50 18.21
CA LEU A 74 -3.90 9.47 19.13
C LEU A 74 -4.43 9.76 20.55
N GLU A 75 -4.42 8.75 21.41
CA GLU A 75 -4.72 8.90 22.84
C GLU A 75 -3.44 8.68 23.66
N GLY A 76 -2.90 9.78 24.18
CA GLY A 76 -1.59 9.77 24.85
C GLY A 76 -0.47 9.39 23.88
N PHE A 77 0.15 8.23 24.07
CA PHE A 77 1.23 7.70 23.23
C PHE A 77 0.79 6.50 22.36
N HIS A 78 -0.51 6.15 22.36
CA HIS A 78 -1.03 5.02 21.61
C HIS A 78 -2.01 5.47 20.54
N LEU A 79 -1.93 4.82 19.36
CA LEU A 79 -2.96 4.94 18.34
C LEU A 79 -4.11 4.00 18.73
N VAL A 80 -5.32 4.54 18.75
CA VAL A 80 -6.53 3.80 19.10
C VAL A 80 -7.54 3.86 17.96
N VAL A 81 -8.34 2.82 17.85
CA VAL A 81 -9.42 2.69 16.89
C VAL A 81 -10.74 2.89 17.63
N PRO A 82 -11.55 3.89 17.29
CA PRO A 82 -12.86 4.07 17.88
C PRO A 82 -13.84 2.98 17.41
N HIS A 83 -14.74 2.60 18.28
CA HIS A 83 -15.84 1.71 17.95
C HIS A 83 -17.02 2.48 17.36
N TYR A 84 -17.63 1.90 16.31
CA TYR A 84 -18.83 2.41 15.69
C TYR A 84 -19.94 1.39 15.79
N GLU A 85 -21.07 1.79 16.36
CA GLU A 85 -22.29 0.98 16.45
C GLU A 85 -23.27 1.40 15.35
N GLN A 86 -23.84 0.41 14.67
CA GLN A 86 -24.89 0.65 13.68
C GLN A 86 -26.22 0.90 14.36
N LEU A 87 -26.87 2.01 14.02
CA LEU A 87 -28.21 2.31 14.50
C LEU A 87 -29.24 1.38 13.83
N ALA A 88 -30.12 0.82 14.64
CA ALA A 88 -31.11 -0.13 14.16
C ALA A 88 -31.99 0.45 13.04
N GLY A 89 -32.02 -0.21 11.89
CA GLY A 89 -32.88 0.10 10.74
C GLY A 89 -32.25 0.98 9.66
N ASP A 90 -31.10 1.60 9.90
CA ASP A 90 -30.42 2.46 8.94
C ASP A 90 -28.92 2.10 8.82
N PHE A 91 -28.32 2.41 7.65
CA PHE A 91 -26.86 2.30 7.46
C PHE A 91 -26.13 3.51 8.08
N VAL A 92 -26.61 3.94 9.25
CA VAL A 92 -26.05 5.05 9.99
C VAL A 92 -25.25 4.51 11.17
N TYR A 93 -24.01 4.92 11.25
CA TYR A 93 -23.09 4.53 12.29
C TYR A 93 -22.85 5.70 13.25
N ARG A 94 -22.79 5.38 14.54
CA ARG A 94 -22.44 6.34 15.58
C ARG A 94 -21.20 5.86 16.31
N GLU A 95 -20.23 6.75 16.48
CA GLU A 95 -19.08 6.49 17.35
C GLU A 95 -19.55 6.33 18.80
N VAL A 96 -19.11 5.26 19.45
CA VAL A 96 -19.37 5.01 20.88
C VAL A 96 -18.29 5.70 21.69
N PRO A 97 -18.62 6.78 22.45
CA PRO A 97 -17.62 7.50 23.21
C PRO A 97 -17.00 6.63 24.30
N GLY A 98 -15.67 6.60 24.33
CA GLY A 98 -14.92 5.86 25.35
C GLY A 98 -14.70 4.38 25.05
N ASP A 99 -15.29 3.82 23.98
CA ASP A 99 -14.99 2.48 23.51
C ASP A 99 -13.94 2.55 22.40
N THR A 100 -12.69 2.46 22.80
CA THR A 100 -11.53 2.50 21.90
C THR A 100 -10.62 1.32 22.16
N LYS A 101 -9.99 0.81 21.11
CA LYS A 101 -9.01 -0.28 21.19
C LYS A 101 -7.68 0.13 20.62
N PRO A 102 -6.56 -0.35 21.15
CA PRO A 102 -5.26 -0.03 20.62
C PRO A 102 -5.08 -0.59 19.21
N LEU A 103 -4.51 0.24 18.32
CA LEU A 103 -4.02 -0.19 17.04
C LEU A 103 -2.68 -0.89 17.22
N HIS A 104 -2.59 -2.13 16.80
CA HIS A 104 -1.37 -2.90 16.86
C HIS A 104 -0.66 -2.88 15.50
N PHE A 105 0.66 -2.81 15.53
CA PHE A 105 1.51 -2.95 14.34
C PHE A 105 2.08 -4.37 14.28
N PHE A 106 2.32 -4.85 13.06
CA PHE A 106 2.87 -6.18 12.80
C PHE A 106 2.01 -7.30 13.39
N VAL A 107 0.72 -7.26 13.08
CA VAL A 107 -0.26 -8.24 13.54
C VAL A 107 -0.35 -9.45 12.61
N HIS A 108 -0.70 -10.60 13.16
CA HIS A 108 -1.05 -11.77 12.38
C HIS A 108 -2.55 -11.77 12.12
N GLY A 109 -2.93 -11.89 10.86
CA GLY A 109 -4.33 -11.85 10.41
C GLY A 109 -4.60 -12.84 9.29
N ASP A 110 -5.38 -12.43 8.31
CA ASP A 110 -5.76 -13.24 7.16
C ASP A 110 -4.53 -13.71 6.37
N LYS A 111 -4.58 -14.94 5.84
CA LYS A 111 -3.49 -15.49 5.05
C LYS A 111 -3.50 -14.89 3.65
N TYR A 112 -2.38 -14.38 3.21
CA TYR A 112 -2.18 -13.89 1.84
C TYR A 112 -0.91 -14.49 1.22
N LYS A 113 -0.75 -14.32 -0.09
CA LYS A 113 0.46 -14.74 -0.80
C LYS A 113 1.30 -13.54 -1.17
N LEU A 114 2.41 -13.35 -0.45
CA LEU A 114 3.40 -12.34 -0.80
C LEU A 114 4.11 -12.75 -2.10
N PHE A 115 4.24 -11.85 -3.06
CA PHE A 115 4.75 -12.11 -4.42
C PHE A 115 4.00 -13.23 -5.17
N GLY A 116 2.77 -13.56 -4.77
CA GLY A 116 1.95 -14.60 -5.39
C GLY A 116 2.28 -16.05 -4.99
N PHE A 117 3.39 -16.31 -4.29
CA PHE A 117 3.83 -17.66 -3.95
C PHE A 117 4.25 -17.88 -2.49
N ILE A 118 4.63 -16.84 -1.75
CA ILE A 118 5.05 -16.97 -0.34
C ILE A 118 3.82 -16.81 0.56
N PRO A 119 3.36 -17.86 1.27
CA PRO A 119 2.28 -17.72 2.23
C PRO A 119 2.74 -16.85 3.41
N CYS A 120 2.00 -15.80 3.70
CA CYS A 120 2.26 -14.89 4.79
C CYS A 120 0.95 -14.55 5.50
N SER A 121 1.02 -14.21 6.79
CA SER A 121 -0.13 -13.75 7.58
C SER A 121 0.20 -12.49 8.38
N LEU A 122 1.38 -11.90 8.16
CA LEU A 122 1.81 -10.71 8.86
C LEU A 122 1.31 -9.47 8.13
N HIS A 123 0.55 -8.64 8.82
CA HIS A 123 0.03 -7.36 8.32
C HIS A 123 0.71 -6.19 9.02
N LEU A 124 0.82 -5.07 8.34
CA LEU A 124 1.47 -3.87 8.86
C LEU A 124 0.77 -3.32 10.10
N PHE A 125 -0.56 -3.36 10.11
CA PHE A 125 -1.39 -2.89 11.23
C PHE A 125 -2.71 -3.65 11.28
N GLY A 126 -3.34 -3.64 12.43
CA GLY A 126 -4.65 -4.22 12.67
C GLY A 126 -5.13 -3.92 14.08
N SER A 127 -6.35 -4.29 14.36
CA SER A 127 -6.96 -4.23 15.68
C SER A 127 -7.77 -5.52 15.90
N ASP A 128 -8.39 -5.64 17.08
CA ASP A 128 -9.26 -6.77 17.41
C ASP A 128 -10.44 -6.88 16.42
N ASP A 129 -10.98 -8.09 16.24
CA ASP A 129 -12.10 -8.34 15.32
C ASP A 129 -13.36 -7.53 15.65
N ASP A 130 -13.56 -7.19 16.93
CA ASP A 130 -14.68 -6.36 17.37
C ASP A 130 -14.52 -4.89 16.99
N HIS A 131 -13.27 -4.43 16.78
CA HIS A 131 -12.91 -3.06 16.42
C HIS A 131 -12.08 -3.03 15.12
N PRO A 132 -12.67 -3.38 14.00
CA PRO A 132 -11.95 -3.41 12.74
C PRO A 132 -11.50 -2.03 12.28
N VAL A 133 -10.39 -1.99 11.54
CA VAL A 133 -9.80 -0.76 10.99
C VAL A 133 -10.19 -0.63 9.54
N TYR A 134 -11.25 0.10 9.24
CA TYR A 134 -11.67 0.40 7.88
C TYR A 134 -11.26 1.82 7.49
N LEU A 135 -10.02 2.02 7.07
CA LEU A 135 -9.46 3.35 6.77
C LEU A 135 -10.28 4.14 5.73
N LEU A 136 -10.84 3.46 4.73
CA LEU A 136 -11.70 4.05 3.71
C LEU A 136 -13.15 3.59 3.82
N GLY A 137 -13.50 2.91 4.91
CA GLY A 137 -14.84 2.35 5.10
C GLY A 137 -15.05 1.04 4.33
N THR A 138 -16.31 0.56 4.32
CA THR A 138 -16.72 -0.65 3.62
C THR A 138 -17.70 -0.36 2.50
N ASP A 139 -17.76 -1.29 1.54
CA ASP A 139 -18.72 -1.23 0.45
C ASP A 139 -20.10 -1.83 0.84
N GLN A 140 -21.00 -1.90 -0.14
CA GLN A 140 -22.35 -2.49 0.00
C GLN A 140 -22.36 -3.97 0.41
N PHE A 141 -21.21 -4.64 0.39
CA PHE A 141 -21.06 -6.04 0.79
C PHE A 141 -20.25 -6.19 2.08
N GLY A 142 -19.90 -5.09 2.76
CA GLY A 142 -19.08 -5.10 3.94
C GLY A 142 -17.60 -5.39 3.69
N ARG A 143 -17.10 -5.19 2.44
CA ARG A 143 -15.71 -5.41 2.10
C ARG A 143 -14.91 -4.13 2.30
N ASP A 144 -13.72 -4.24 2.88
CA ASP A 144 -12.83 -3.11 3.11
C ASP A 144 -12.37 -2.49 1.78
N ILE A 145 -12.69 -1.21 1.58
CA ILE A 145 -12.37 -0.46 0.37
C ILE A 145 -10.86 -0.27 0.25
N PHE A 146 -10.16 -0.03 1.36
CA PHE A 146 -8.71 0.16 1.36
C PHE A 146 -7.96 -1.09 0.88
N SER A 147 -8.29 -2.26 1.44
CA SER A 147 -7.73 -3.54 1.01
C SER A 147 -7.99 -3.80 -0.47
N ARG A 148 -9.20 -3.55 -0.94
CA ARG A 148 -9.57 -3.73 -2.35
C ARG A 148 -8.82 -2.79 -3.29
N MET A 149 -8.57 -1.56 -2.91
CA MET A 149 -7.74 -0.63 -3.68
C MET A 149 -6.30 -1.14 -3.82
N LEU A 150 -5.71 -1.62 -2.72
CA LEU A 150 -4.35 -2.16 -2.72
C LEU A 150 -4.23 -3.39 -3.63
N TYR A 151 -5.12 -4.36 -3.48
CA TYR A 151 -5.12 -5.56 -4.32
C TYR A 151 -5.48 -5.26 -5.78
N GLY A 152 -6.38 -4.31 -6.03
CA GLY A 152 -6.70 -3.83 -7.38
C GLY A 152 -5.49 -3.21 -8.07
N SER A 153 -4.66 -2.43 -7.34
CA SER A 153 -3.42 -1.90 -7.87
C SER A 153 -2.42 -3.00 -8.23
N GLN A 154 -2.34 -4.06 -7.43
CA GLN A 154 -1.47 -5.20 -7.69
C GLN A 154 -1.84 -5.91 -9.01
N ILE A 155 -3.13 -6.13 -9.26
CA ILE A 155 -3.59 -6.76 -10.50
C ILE A 155 -3.27 -5.87 -11.70
N SER A 156 -3.52 -4.56 -11.61
CA SER A 156 -3.25 -3.62 -12.70
C SER A 156 -1.77 -3.46 -13.06
N HIS A 157 -0.85 -3.80 -12.15
CA HIS A 157 0.60 -3.68 -12.39
C HIS A 157 1.24 -4.99 -12.83
N LEU A 158 0.53 -6.12 -12.71
CA LEU A 158 1.01 -7.45 -13.11
C LEU A 158 0.59 -7.83 -14.54
N PHE A 159 -0.35 -7.12 -15.11
CA PHE A 159 -0.84 -7.23 -16.49
C PHE A 159 -0.68 -5.93 -17.25
#